data_ee35554b4b3a5434dd05fe95b9ae1291
#
_entry.id   ee35554b4b3a5434dd05fe95b9ae1291
#
_cell.length_a   1.000
_cell.length_b   1.000
_cell.length_c   1.000
_cell.angle_alpha   90.00
_cell.angle_beta   90.00
_cell.angle_gamma   90.00
#
_symmetry.space_group_name_H-M   'P 1'
#
loop_
_entity.id
_entity.type
_entity.pdbx_description
1 polymer ?
#
loop_
_entity_poly.entity_id
_entity_poly.type
_entity_poly.pdbx_seq_one_letter_code
_entity_poly.pdbx_strand_id
1 'polypeptide(L)'
;EGKSKFGVGHYASSVYSTAALYAGKCKGKTKYVYTLDVPELTDSNHIVSAKPPHKSIIEKVEEHIGQIPDEAKSSGKYFRKYIGNLLLGNKGTVKKMIGSLSVEGEIKVSKFLYEIGVLYLVWAQSQARPDNGQINVAILDGSIIEIKKIEEVKLDENGKLAKKSSTSVAEGIKKHYPEYWGDQVYPISQSVFFHKKTDSHWILSNMSACPLDIEGIPFKSSEHLFQTLKFTTPESALAVYNNYISPKMTAKHYEYLGGHKRVDWEQIRVDVMKFCLQQKYDQCLEFREELESTKGYNIVELQDSKRDKETSRANAWGVKTKGENYEGPNLMGRL
;
A
#
# COMPACT_ATOMS: atom_id res chain seq x y z
N GLU A 1 -12.64 -17.37 19.80
CA GLU A 1 -11.81 -16.50 20.65
C GLU A 1 -10.38 -16.56 20.13
N GLY A 2 -9.90 -15.49 19.49
CA GLY A 2 -8.53 -15.40 19.01
C GLY A 2 -7.56 -15.29 20.19
N LYS A 3 -6.44 -16.01 20.15
CA LYS A 3 -5.36 -15.82 21.11
C LYS A 3 -4.84 -14.38 20.97
N SER A 4 -4.96 -13.56 22.02
CA SER A 4 -4.51 -12.16 22.05
C SER A 4 -2.98 -12.08 22.10
N LYS A 5 -2.35 -12.46 20.99
CA LYS A 5 -0.87 -12.53 20.87
C LYS A 5 -0.19 -11.16 21.08
N PHE A 6 -0.89 -10.09 20.82
CA PHE A 6 -0.38 -8.71 20.84
C PHE A 6 -1.08 -7.80 21.86
N GLY A 7 -1.80 -8.36 22.84
CA GLY A 7 -2.55 -7.63 23.85
C GLY A 7 -4.06 -7.73 23.65
N VAL A 8 -4.81 -7.19 24.61
CA VAL A 8 -6.27 -7.11 24.56
C VAL A 8 -6.66 -5.70 24.10
N GLY A 9 -7.55 -5.62 23.09
CA GLY A 9 -8.01 -4.37 22.53
C GLY A 9 -8.75 -4.59 21.21
N HIS A 10 -9.11 -3.50 20.55
CA HIS A 10 -9.71 -3.52 19.21
C HIS A 10 -8.62 -3.58 18.17
N TYR A 11 -8.58 -4.67 17.42
CA TYR A 11 -7.54 -4.91 16.42
C TYR A 11 -7.86 -4.19 15.10
N ALA A 12 -6.96 -3.34 14.66
CA ALA A 12 -7.06 -2.62 13.40
C ALA A 12 -5.77 -2.76 12.57
N SER A 13 -5.85 -2.41 11.30
CA SER A 13 -4.72 -2.42 10.36
C SER A 13 -4.74 -1.17 9.51
N SER A 14 -3.56 -0.61 9.23
CA SER A 14 -3.41 0.44 8.23
C SER A 14 -3.63 -0.05 6.79
N VAL A 15 -3.91 -1.35 6.60
CA VAL A 15 -4.07 -1.97 5.29
C VAL A 15 -5.45 -2.60 5.16
N TYR A 16 -6.28 -2.07 4.25
CA TYR A 16 -7.63 -2.57 3.99
C TYR A 16 -7.68 -4.08 3.71
N SER A 17 -6.80 -4.59 2.84
CA SER A 17 -6.78 -6.02 2.50
C SER A 17 -6.50 -6.91 3.70
N THR A 18 -5.70 -6.45 4.66
CA THR A 18 -5.44 -7.16 5.91
C THR A 18 -6.70 -7.17 6.79
N ALA A 19 -7.35 -6.02 6.98
CA ALA A 19 -8.59 -5.93 7.75
C ALA A 19 -9.69 -6.82 7.13
N ALA A 20 -9.86 -6.76 5.81
CA ALA A 20 -10.82 -7.55 5.06
C ALA A 20 -10.54 -9.07 5.11
N LEU A 21 -9.25 -9.48 5.08
CA LEU A 21 -8.86 -10.88 5.28
C LEU A 21 -9.26 -11.40 6.66
N TYR A 22 -9.08 -10.58 7.70
CA TYR A 22 -9.51 -10.94 9.05
C TYR A 22 -11.04 -10.96 9.17
N ALA A 23 -11.74 -10.00 8.58
CA ALA A 23 -13.20 -10.00 8.50
C ALA A 23 -13.71 -11.28 7.84
N GLY A 24 -13.07 -11.75 6.75
CA GLY A 24 -13.40 -13.00 6.07
C GLY A 24 -13.33 -14.24 6.95
N LYS A 25 -12.48 -14.25 7.98
CA LYS A 25 -12.33 -15.36 8.95
C LYS A 25 -13.37 -15.35 10.07
N CYS A 26 -14.12 -14.26 10.25
CA CYS A 26 -15.16 -14.19 11.27
C CYS A 26 -16.34 -15.11 10.95
N LYS A 27 -17.04 -15.59 11.99
CA LYS A 27 -18.29 -16.35 11.84
C LYS A 27 -19.41 -15.38 11.40
N GLY A 28 -20.31 -15.82 10.55
CA GLY A 28 -21.45 -15.03 10.07
C GLY A 28 -21.50 -14.97 8.55
N LYS A 29 -22.70 -14.71 7.99
CA LYS A 29 -22.93 -14.66 6.53
C LYS A 29 -22.39 -13.37 5.92
N THR A 30 -22.61 -12.25 6.60
CA THR A 30 -22.17 -10.92 6.16
C THR A 30 -20.92 -10.51 6.92
N LYS A 31 -19.96 -9.92 6.25
CA LYS A 31 -18.67 -9.48 6.77
C LYS A 31 -18.50 -7.99 6.51
N TYR A 32 -17.95 -7.29 7.47
CA TYR A 32 -17.75 -5.85 7.39
C TYR A 32 -16.32 -5.45 7.69
N VAL A 33 -15.84 -4.41 7.02
CA VAL A 33 -14.64 -3.64 7.39
C VAL A 33 -15.10 -2.26 7.81
N TYR A 34 -14.55 -1.81 8.92
CA TYR A 34 -14.80 -0.49 9.49
C TYR A 34 -13.60 0.41 9.22
N THR A 35 -13.82 1.58 8.66
CA THR A 35 -12.82 2.64 8.64
C THR A 35 -12.94 3.42 9.94
N LEU A 36 -11.86 3.47 10.68
CA LEU A 36 -11.80 4.08 12.00
C LEU A 36 -11.02 5.39 11.93
N ASP A 37 -11.50 6.39 12.64
CA ASP A 37 -10.74 7.57 13.00
C ASP A 37 -10.32 7.44 14.47
N VAL A 38 -9.06 7.66 14.75
CA VAL A 38 -8.45 7.48 16.07
C VAL A 38 -7.36 8.54 16.27
N PRO A 39 -7.01 8.91 17.50
CA PRO A 39 -5.91 9.83 17.77
C PRO A 39 -4.60 9.43 17.08
N GLU A 40 -3.83 10.41 16.65
CA GLU A 40 -2.52 10.15 16.01
C GLU A 40 -1.58 9.38 16.95
N LEU A 41 -0.72 8.53 16.36
CA LEU A 41 0.33 7.86 17.09
C LEU A 41 1.46 8.85 17.40
N THR A 42 1.79 8.95 18.68
CA THR A 42 2.90 9.75 19.20
C THR A 42 3.86 8.87 19.99
N ASP A 43 5.09 9.29 20.18
CA ASP A 43 6.09 8.54 20.98
C ASP A 43 5.63 8.25 22.42
N SER A 44 4.69 9.04 22.94
CA SER A 44 4.18 8.92 24.31
C SER A 44 2.90 8.10 24.46
N ASN A 45 2.25 7.69 23.34
CA ASN A 45 0.96 7.02 23.38
C ASN A 45 0.92 5.63 22.74
N HIS A 46 2.06 5.10 22.25
CA HIS A 46 2.10 3.77 21.65
C HIS A 46 3.35 2.97 22.02
N ILE A 47 3.20 1.66 22.02
CA ILE A 47 4.30 0.71 22.25
C ILE A 47 4.47 -0.17 21.02
N VAL A 48 5.64 -0.15 20.39
CA VAL A 48 5.99 -1.03 19.27
C VAL A 48 6.49 -2.36 19.80
N SER A 49 5.85 -3.47 19.42
CA SER A 49 6.13 -4.81 19.97
C SER A 49 7.59 -5.25 19.84
N ALA A 50 8.25 -4.90 18.72
CA ALA A 50 9.62 -5.33 18.40
C ALA A 50 10.71 -4.32 18.81
N LYS A 51 10.35 -3.15 19.33
CA LYS A 51 11.29 -2.07 19.71
C LYS A 51 11.18 -1.77 21.20
N PRO A 52 12.23 -1.22 21.84
CA PRO A 52 12.13 -0.65 23.19
C PRO A 52 11.00 0.38 23.24
N PRO A 53 10.23 0.45 24.34
CA PRO A 53 9.27 1.53 24.53
C PRO A 53 9.97 2.88 24.63
N HIS A 54 9.25 3.95 24.30
CA HIS A 54 9.77 5.31 24.48
C HIS A 54 10.04 5.61 25.95
N LYS A 55 11.06 6.42 26.24
CA LYS A 55 11.51 6.75 27.61
C LYS A 55 10.36 7.27 28.47
N SER A 56 9.55 8.18 27.94
CA SER A 56 8.40 8.75 28.65
C SER A 56 7.37 7.70 29.11
N ILE A 57 7.19 6.60 28.35
CA ILE A 57 6.29 5.51 28.75
C ILE A 57 6.95 4.68 29.86
N ILE A 58 8.25 4.41 29.74
CA ILE A 58 8.99 3.68 30.77
C ILE A 58 8.91 4.43 32.10
N GLU A 59 9.18 5.73 32.10
CA GLU A 59 9.12 6.59 33.30
C GLU A 59 7.74 6.55 33.96
N LYS A 60 6.66 6.74 33.19
CA LYS A 60 5.30 6.66 33.70
C LYS A 60 4.98 5.30 34.32
N VAL A 61 5.43 4.21 33.70
CA VAL A 61 5.22 2.87 34.24
C VAL A 61 6.00 2.68 35.55
N GLU A 62 7.29 3.10 35.58
CA GLU A 62 8.15 2.97 36.74
C GLU A 62 7.66 3.80 37.95
N GLU A 63 7.02 4.94 37.70
CA GLU A 63 6.34 5.73 38.74
C GLU A 63 5.23 4.95 39.46
N HIS A 64 4.55 4.04 38.77
CA HIS A 64 3.41 3.29 39.33
C HIS A 64 3.79 1.94 39.92
N ILE A 65 4.76 1.24 39.32
CA ILE A 65 5.05 -0.15 39.68
C ILE A 65 6.52 -0.40 40.07
N GLY A 66 7.33 0.67 40.14
CA GLY A 66 8.76 0.58 40.48
C GLY A 66 9.64 0.25 39.28
N GLN A 67 10.93 0.13 39.53
CA GLN A 67 11.97 -0.07 38.52
C GLN A 67 11.78 -1.35 37.73
N ILE A 68 11.91 -1.23 36.41
CA ILE A 68 11.80 -2.34 35.44
C ILE A 68 13.21 -2.73 34.97
N PRO A 69 13.56 -4.03 34.98
CA PRO A 69 14.84 -4.50 34.47
C PRO A 69 15.07 -4.17 32.99
N ASP A 70 16.30 -3.87 32.59
CA ASP A 70 16.65 -3.50 31.22
C ASP A 70 16.32 -4.60 30.21
N GLU A 71 16.48 -5.87 30.60
CA GLU A 71 16.07 -6.99 29.76
C GLU A 71 14.58 -6.92 29.40
N ALA A 72 13.71 -6.52 30.31
CA ALA A 72 12.29 -6.34 30.06
C ALA A 72 11.99 -5.09 29.24
N LYS A 73 12.84 -4.05 29.26
CA LYS A 73 12.72 -2.83 28.42
C LYS A 73 13.24 -3.04 26.99
N SER A 74 13.89 -4.15 26.69
CA SER A 74 14.52 -4.39 25.38
C SER A 74 13.54 -4.48 24.20
N SER A 75 12.26 -4.74 24.48
CA SER A 75 11.19 -4.68 23.47
C SER A 75 9.84 -4.43 24.10
N GLY A 76 8.91 -3.83 23.37
CA GLY A 76 7.53 -3.60 23.84
C GLY A 76 6.80 -4.90 24.19
N LYS A 77 7.13 -6.00 23.50
CA LYS A 77 6.60 -7.33 23.82
C LYS A 77 7.04 -7.80 25.23
N TYR A 78 8.32 -7.67 25.55
CA TYR A 78 8.84 -8.09 26.85
C TYR A 78 8.38 -7.16 27.96
N PHE A 79 8.40 -5.86 27.69
CA PHE A 79 7.93 -4.82 28.59
C PHE A 79 6.47 -5.10 29.05
N ARG A 80 5.58 -5.28 28.10
CA ARG A 80 4.17 -5.59 28.37
C ARG A 80 3.99 -6.88 29.18
N LYS A 81 4.71 -7.95 28.83
CA LYS A 81 4.62 -9.23 29.55
C LYS A 81 5.13 -9.12 30.97
N TYR A 82 6.23 -8.42 31.19
CA TYR A 82 6.80 -8.19 32.52
C TYR A 82 5.81 -7.46 33.40
N ILE A 83 5.26 -6.33 32.93
CA ILE A 83 4.25 -5.54 33.64
C ILE A 83 3.02 -6.40 33.98
N GLY A 84 2.48 -7.10 32.96
CA GLY A 84 1.30 -7.95 33.17
C GLY A 84 1.50 -9.02 34.23
N ASN A 85 2.69 -9.63 34.29
CA ASN A 85 3.03 -10.58 35.33
C ASN A 85 3.18 -9.92 36.72
N LEU A 86 3.74 -8.71 36.80
CA LEU A 86 3.78 -7.94 38.04
C LEU A 86 2.37 -7.61 38.55
N LEU A 87 1.48 -7.15 37.70
CA LEU A 87 0.09 -6.81 38.02
C LEU A 87 -0.73 -8.03 38.47
N LEU A 88 -0.31 -9.23 38.11
CA LEU A 88 -0.86 -10.49 38.62
C LEU A 88 -0.27 -10.92 39.97
N GLY A 89 0.74 -10.20 40.49
CA GLY A 89 1.47 -10.59 41.68
C GLY A 89 2.46 -11.75 41.49
N ASN A 90 2.76 -12.08 40.22
CA ASN A 90 3.70 -13.14 39.91
C ASN A 90 5.13 -12.72 40.31
N LYS A 91 5.89 -13.66 40.85
CA LYS A 91 7.29 -13.49 41.24
C LYS A 91 8.16 -14.47 40.47
N GLY A 92 9.38 -14.07 40.12
CA GLY A 92 10.33 -14.94 39.42
C GLY A 92 11.47 -14.19 38.75
N THR A 93 12.30 -14.94 38.05
CA THR A 93 13.38 -14.34 37.21
C THR A 93 12.78 -13.50 36.07
N VAL A 94 13.50 -12.48 35.63
CA VAL A 94 13.09 -11.64 34.49
C VAL A 94 12.75 -12.52 33.28
N LYS A 95 13.57 -13.50 32.96
CA LYS A 95 13.36 -14.46 31.87
C LYS A 95 12.00 -15.18 31.94
N LYS A 96 11.57 -15.55 33.14
CA LYS A 96 10.25 -16.17 33.37
C LYS A 96 9.14 -15.14 33.17
N MET A 97 9.31 -13.93 33.68
CA MET A 97 8.32 -12.85 33.64
C MET A 97 8.06 -12.32 32.19
N ILE A 98 9.08 -12.34 31.32
CA ILE A 98 8.95 -11.94 29.91
C ILE A 98 8.58 -13.10 28.98
N GLY A 99 8.63 -14.35 29.44
CA GLY A 99 8.40 -15.56 28.64
C GLY A 99 6.95 -15.70 28.15
N SER A 100 6.01 -15.72 29.08
CA SER A 100 4.59 -15.87 28.80
C SER A 100 3.75 -14.94 29.69
N LEU A 101 2.52 -14.67 29.24
CA LEU A 101 1.53 -13.92 29.99
C LEU A 101 0.17 -14.58 29.80
N SER A 102 -0.60 -14.75 30.87
CA SER A 102 -1.96 -15.26 30.79
C SER A 102 -2.92 -14.25 30.18
N VAL A 103 -4.10 -14.70 29.76
CA VAL A 103 -5.14 -13.79 29.21
C VAL A 103 -5.54 -12.75 30.26
N GLU A 104 -5.65 -13.14 31.53
CA GLU A 104 -5.91 -12.20 32.62
C GLU A 104 -4.82 -11.12 32.75
N GLY A 105 -3.56 -11.52 32.64
CA GLY A 105 -2.44 -10.58 32.63
C GLY A 105 -2.47 -9.65 31.43
N GLU A 106 -2.84 -10.15 30.24
CA GLU A 106 -3.03 -9.32 29.05
C GLU A 106 -4.13 -8.26 29.26
N ILE A 107 -5.24 -8.62 29.90
CA ILE A 107 -6.33 -7.69 30.23
C ILE A 107 -5.83 -6.62 31.20
N LYS A 108 -5.20 -7.05 32.30
CA LYS A 108 -4.70 -6.13 33.34
C LYS A 108 -3.68 -5.14 32.80
N VAL A 109 -2.71 -5.61 32.01
CA VAL A 109 -1.68 -4.73 31.45
C VAL A 109 -2.25 -3.79 30.39
N SER A 110 -3.20 -4.23 29.56
CA SER A 110 -3.84 -3.37 28.56
C SER A 110 -4.60 -2.23 29.24
N LYS A 111 -5.36 -2.54 30.30
CA LYS A 111 -6.09 -1.54 31.10
C LYS A 111 -5.12 -0.56 31.77
N PHE A 112 -4.11 -1.06 32.47
CA PHE A 112 -3.09 -0.23 33.12
C PHE A 112 -2.38 0.70 32.13
N LEU A 113 -1.96 0.19 30.99
CA LEU A 113 -1.29 0.99 29.97
C LEU A 113 -2.21 2.10 29.43
N TYR A 114 -3.49 1.81 29.21
CA TYR A 114 -4.46 2.83 28.81
C TYR A 114 -4.62 3.93 29.89
N GLU A 115 -4.72 3.56 31.16
CA GLU A 115 -4.87 4.48 32.29
C GLU A 115 -3.67 5.48 32.39
N ILE A 116 -2.47 5.08 31.99
CA ILE A 116 -1.29 5.96 31.94
C ILE A 116 -1.09 6.68 30.61
N GLY A 117 -2.06 6.55 29.67
CA GLY A 117 -2.09 7.29 28.40
C GLY A 117 -1.45 6.57 27.20
N VAL A 118 -1.16 5.27 27.32
CA VAL A 118 -0.79 4.44 26.17
C VAL A 118 -2.06 3.97 25.48
N LEU A 119 -2.28 4.40 24.24
CA LEU A 119 -3.50 4.12 23.50
C LEU A 119 -3.36 2.89 22.58
N TYR A 120 -2.12 2.56 22.16
CA TYR A 120 -1.90 1.56 21.13
C TYR A 120 -0.75 0.61 21.45
N LEU A 121 -0.97 -0.66 21.09
CA LEU A 121 0.11 -1.63 20.90
C LEU A 121 0.27 -1.85 19.41
N VAL A 122 1.50 -1.68 18.87
CA VAL A 122 1.78 -1.64 17.44
C VAL A 122 2.71 -2.78 17.05
N TRP A 123 2.46 -3.41 15.92
CA TRP A 123 3.39 -4.37 15.30
C TRP A 123 3.36 -4.26 13.78
N ALA A 124 4.48 -4.61 13.13
CA ALA A 124 4.56 -4.65 11.69
C ALA A 124 3.63 -5.71 11.09
N GLN A 125 3.04 -5.44 9.94
CA GLN A 125 2.17 -6.38 9.25
C GLN A 125 2.93 -7.66 8.86
N SER A 126 4.19 -7.54 8.47
CA SER A 126 5.07 -8.66 8.14
C SER A 126 6.37 -8.57 8.91
N GLN A 127 6.73 -9.64 9.64
CA GLN A 127 8.04 -9.74 10.30
C GLN A 127 9.20 -9.79 9.30
N ALA A 128 8.93 -10.22 8.04
CA ALA A 128 9.94 -10.28 6.99
C ALA A 128 10.24 -8.91 6.34
N ARG A 129 9.37 -7.90 6.56
CA ARG A 129 9.52 -6.54 6.03
C ARG A 129 8.98 -5.53 7.05
N PRO A 130 9.66 -5.33 8.18
CA PRO A 130 9.17 -4.46 9.26
C PRO A 130 9.11 -2.97 8.88
N ASP A 131 9.84 -2.53 7.85
CA ASP A 131 10.03 -1.12 7.51
C ASP A 131 9.16 -0.65 6.32
N ASN A 132 8.13 -1.42 5.94
CA ASN A 132 7.26 -1.06 4.82
C ASN A 132 6.15 -0.05 5.17
N GLY A 133 6.17 0.53 6.36
CA GLY A 133 5.17 1.50 6.84
C GLY A 133 3.80 0.90 7.15
N GLN A 134 3.59 -0.40 6.93
CA GLN A 134 2.33 -1.07 7.23
C GLN A 134 2.31 -1.57 8.66
N ILE A 135 1.35 -1.10 9.42
CA ILE A 135 1.21 -1.45 10.83
C ILE A 135 -0.14 -2.12 11.12
N ASN A 136 -0.12 -2.96 12.12
CA ASN A 136 -1.31 -3.40 12.82
C ASN A 136 -1.28 -2.83 14.23
N VAL A 137 -2.43 -2.53 14.77
CA VAL A 137 -2.57 -1.97 16.09
C VAL A 137 -3.62 -2.73 16.91
N ALA A 138 -3.38 -2.84 18.21
CA ALA A 138 -4.44 -3.08 19.18
C ALA A 138 -4.73 -1.73 19.85
N ILE A 139 -5.92 -1.21 19.68
CA ILE A 139 -6.44 -0.01 20.32
C ILE A 139 -6.95 -0.45 21.69
N LEU A 140 -6.36 0.07 22.75
CA LEU A 140 -6.56 -0.46 24.11
C LEU A 140 -7.93 -0.14 24.69
N ASP A 141 -8.57 0.94 24.23
CA ASP A 141 -9.93 1.30 24.61
C ASP A 141 -10.76 1.73 23.41
N GLY A 142 -11.99 1.23 23.32
CA GLY A 142 -12.91 1.54 22.21
C GLY A 142 -13.52 2.94 22.27
N SER A 143 -13.44 3.62 23.40
CA SER A 143 -14.00 4.98 23.57
C SER A 143 -13.31 6.03 22.71
N ILE A 144 -12.08 5.76 22.26
CA ILE A 144 -11.31 6.66 21.38
C ILE A 144 -11.56 6.40 19.89
N ILE A 145 -12.42 5.45 19.55
CA ILE A 145 -12.68 5.04 18.15
C ILE A 145 -13.91 5.78 17.62
N GLU A 146 -13.74 6.52 16.55
CA GLU A 146 -14.85 7.01 15.74
C GLU A 146 -14.97 6.18 14.46
N ILE A 147 -16.16 5.63 14.18
CA ILE A 147 -16.40 4.89 12.95
C ILE A 147 -16.79 5.87 11.85
N LYS A 148 -15.92 6.06 10.86
CA LYS A 148 -16.17 6.95 9.71
C LYS A 148 -16.91 6.25 8.58
N LYS A 149 -16.71 4.92 8.42
CA LYS A 149 -17.28 4.16 7.31
C LYS A 149 -17.42 2.69 7.66
N ILE A 150 -18.48 2.07 7.15
CA ILE A 150 -18.72 0.63 7.23
C ILE A 150 -18.86 0.10 5.80
N GLU A 151 -18.05 -0.89 5.44
CA GLU A 151 -18.08 -1.51 4.11
C GLU A 151 -18.32 -3.01 4.22
N GLU A 152 -19.28 -3.51 3.47
CA GLU A 152 -19.49 -4.96 3.36
C GLU A 152 -18.35 -5.59 2.55
N VAL A 153 -17.78 -6.66 3.10
CA VAL A 153 -16.74 -7.44 2.43
C VAL A 153 -17.39 -8.48 1.54
N LYS A 154 -17.26 -8.32 0.23
CA LYS A 154 -17.68 -9.33 -0.74
C LYS A 154 -16.62 -10.42 -0.83
N LEU A 155 -17.02 -11.65 -0.57
CA LEU A 155 -16.18 -12.84 -0.78
C LEU A 155 -16.60 -13.49 -2.10
N ASP A 156 -15.63 -14.08 -2.81
CA ASP A 156 -15.92 -14.93 -3.98
C ASP A 156 -16.49 -16.30 -3.54
N GLU A 157 -16.85 -17.11 -4.50
CA GLU A 157 -17.40 -18.47 -4.27
C GLU A 157 -16.45 -19.40 -3.51
N ASN A 158 -15.14 -19.08 -3.47
CA ASN A 158 -14.12 -19.80 -2.72
C ASN A 158 -13.87 -19.20 -1.33
N GLY A 159 -14.68 -18.24 -0.88
CA GLY A 159 -14.51 -17.54 0.40
C GLY A 159 -13.27 -16.64 0.48
N LYS A 160 -12.64 -16.35 -0.66
CA LYS A 160 -11.58 -15.34 -0.75
C LYS A 160 -12.21 -13.96 -0.94
N LEU A 161 -11.49 -12.93 -0.52
CA LEU A 161 -11.90 -11.57 -0.84
C LEU A 161 -12.19 -11.50 -2.33
N ALA A 162 -13.45 -11.26 -2.67
CA ALA A 162 -13.79 -10.87 -4.02
C ALA A 162 -12.87 -9.69 -4.32
N LYS A 163 -12.04 -9.81 -5.35
CA LYS A 163 -11.30 -8.65 -5.82
C LYS A 163 -12.36 -7.57 -5.96
N LYS A 164 -12.25 -6.48 -5.16
CA LYS A 164 -13.04 -5.28 -5.42
C LYS A 164 -12.98 -5.15 -6.92
N SER A 165 -14.11 -5.21 -7.62
CA SER A 165 -14.12 -4.90 -9.04
C SER A 165 -13.75 -3.41 -9.08
N SER A 166 -12.45 -3.11 -8.99
CA SER A 166 -11.99 -1.96 -9.70
C SER A 166 -12.54 -2.23 -11.08
N THR A 167 -13.43 -1.39 -11.55
CA THR A 167 -13.74 -1.32 -12.96
C THR A 167 -12.41 -1.59 -13.62
N SER A 168 -12.26 -2.74 -14.30
CA SER A 168 -10.92 -3.12 -14.74
C SER A 168 -10.43 -1.96 -15.59
N VAL A 169 -9.13 -1.68 -15.63
CA VAL A 169 -8.62 -0.61 -16.51
C VAL A 169 -9.27 -0.72 -17.88
N ALA A 170 -9.45 -1.96 -18.34
CA ALA A 170 -10.13 -2.30 -19.58
C ALA A 170 -11.60 -1.85 -19.63
N GLU A 171 -12.37 -2.10 -18.58
CA GLU A 171 -13.78 -1.66 -18.51
C GLU A 171 -13.91 -0.14 -18.41
N GLY A 172 -13.01 0.52 -17.66
CA GLY A 172 -12.95 1.97 -17.61
C GLY A 172 -12.67 2.58 -18.97
N ILE A 173 -11.68 2.04 -19.71
CA ILE A 173 -11.35 2.49 -21.08
C ILE A 173 -12.53 2.22 -22.02
N LYS A 174 -13.11 1.02 -22.01
CA LYS A 174 -14.28 0.69 -22.84
C LYS A 174 -15.44 1.66 -22.63
N LYS A 175 -15.67 2.08 -21.39
CA LYS A 175 -16.78 2.96 -21.02
C LYS A 175 -16.53 4.43 -21.36
N HIS A 176 -15.33 4.93 -21.08
CA HIS A 176 -15.03 6.36 -21.11
C HIS A 176 -14.16 6.79 -22.32
N TYR A 177 -13.48 5.83 -22.95
CA TYR A 177 -12.57 6.05 -24.08
C TYR A 177 -12.74 4.93 -25.12
N PRO A 178 -13.97 4.77 -25.69
CA PRO A 178 -14.28 3.67 -26.60
C PRO A 178 -13.39 3.65 -27.84
N GLU A 179 -12.87 4.80 -28.27
CA GLU A 179 -11.93 4.93 -29.41
C GLU A 179 -10.59 4.21 -29.18
N TYR A 180 -10.21 4.02 -27.90
CA TYR A 180 -8.99 3.26 -27.52
C TYR A 180 -9.28 1.80 -27.15
N TRP A 181 -10.57 1.40 -27.20
CA TRP A 181 -10.95 0.05 -26.83
C TRP A 181 -10.74 -0.95 -27.97
N GLY A 182 -10.36 -2.18 -27.61
CA GLY A 182 -10.19 -3.32 -28.52
C GLY A 182 -8.72 -3.59 -28.87
N ASP A 183 -8.49 -4.85 -29.19
CA ASP A 183 -7.16 -5.30 -29.60
C ASP A 183 -6.88 -4.82 -31.03
N GLN A 184 -5.66 -4.39 -31.27
CA GLN A 184 -5.12 -4.02 -32.57
C GLN A 184 -3.99 -4.98 -32.91
N VAL A 185 -3.69 -5.10 -34.19
CA VAL A 185 -2.59 -5.92 -34.71
C VAL A 185 -1.56 -5.00 -35.34
N TYR A 186 -0.31 -5.13 -34.93
CA TYR A 186 0.82 -4.33 -35.36
C TYR A 186 1.89 -5.26 -35.96
N PRO A 187 2.21 -5.24 -37.25
CA PRO A 187 3.29 -6.04 -37.81
C PRO A 187 4.63 -5.69 -37.14
N ILE A 188 5.39 -6.68 -36.72
CA ILE A 188 6.70 -6.49 -36.07
C ILE A 188 7.64 -5.70 -37.00
N SER A 189 7.62 -6.01 -38.30
CA SER A 189 8.45 -5.33 -39.30
C SER A 189 8.14 -3.84 -39.51
N GLN A 190 7.01 -3.37 -39.02
CA GLN A 190 6.55 -1.97 -39.12
C GLN A 190 6.38 -1.33 -37.74
N SER A 191 7.00 -1.89 -36.71
CA SER A 191 6.80 -1.44 -35.34
C SER A 191 8.12 -1.25 -34.60
N VAL A 192 8.17 -0.25 -33.74
CA VAL A 192 9.20 -0.08 -32.72
C VAL A 192 8.60 -0.37 -31.37
N PHE A 193 9.37 -0.99 -30.48
CA PHE A 193 8.87 -1.35 -29.15
C PHE A 193 9.76 -0.85 -28.04
N PHE A 194 9.16 -0.68 -26.87
CA PHE A 194 9.85 -0.53 -25.58
C PHE A 194 9.24 -1.44 -24.54
N HIS A 195 10.07 -2.02 -23.67
CA HIS A 195 9.68 -2.94 -22.62
C HIS A 195 10.52 -2.76 -21.34
N LYS A 196 11.83 -2.63 -21.48
CA LYS A 196 12.80 -2.56 -20.37
C LYS A 196 13.89 -1.51 -20.67
N LYS A 197 14.57 -1.07 -19.61
CA LYS A 197 15.59 0.00 -19.66
C LYS A 197 16.72 -0.22 -20.65
N THR A 198 16.95 -1.46 -21.09
CA THR A 198 18.00 -1.81 -22.05
C THR A 198 17.55 -1.75 -23.52
N ASP A 199 16.28 -1.47 -23.78
CA ASP A 199 15.77 -1.40 -25.13
C ASP A 199 16.16 -0.05 -25.78
N SER A 200 16.43 -0.05 -27.09
CA SER A 200 16.83 1.14 -27.85
C SER A 200 15.82 2.28 -27.71
N HIS A 201 14.54 1.96 -27.72
CA HIS A 201 13.46 2.94 -27.65
C HIS A 201 12.92 3.13 -26.21
N TRP A 202 13.73 2.81 -25.18
CA TRP A 202 13.27 2.95 -23.78
C TRP A 202 12.84 4.36 -23.40
N ILE A 203 13.41 5.38 -24.04
CA ILE A 203 13.01 6.78 -23.77
C ILE A 203 11.53 7.03 -24.09
N LEU A 204 10.89 6.25 -24.97
CA LEU A 204 9.45 6.35 -25.23
C LEU A 204 8.58 5.91 -24.05
N SER A 205 9.12 5.10 -23.12
CA SER A 205 8.39 4.69 -21.92
C SER A 205 8.10 5.87 -21.01
N ASN A 206 6.88 5.92 -20.46
CA ASN A 206 6.52 6.86 -19.38
C ASN A 206 7.38 6.68 -18.11
N MET A 207 8.03 5.51 -17.96
CA MET A 207 8.93 5.19 -16.84
C MET A 207 10.38 5.60 -17.10
N SER A 208 10.75 6.06 -18.30
CA SER A 208 12.11 6.52 -18.58
C SER A 208 12.47 7.75 -17.73
N ALA A 209 13.76 7.87 -17.40
CA ALA A 209 14.28 8.98 -16.61
C ALA A 209 14.28 10.28 -17.46
N CYS A 210 13.20 11.00 -17.41
CA CYS A 210 12.99 12.27 -18.09
C CYS A 210 12.39 13.23 -17.05
N PRO A 211 13.22 14.05 -16.37
CA PRO A 211 12.74 14.97 -15.35
C PRO A 211 11.77 16.00 -15.95
N LEU A 212 10.70 16.29 -15.22
CA LEU A 212 9.68 17.27 -15.57
C LEU A 212 9.57 18.29 -14.43
N ASP A 213 9.29 19.52 -14.77
CA ASP A 213 8.90 20.55 -13.82
C ASP A 213 7.43 20.94 -14.06
N ILE A 214 6.63 20.83 -13.03
CA ILE A 214 5.21 21.24 -13.08
C ILE A 214 5.01 22.33 -12.04
N GLU A 215 4.93 23.58 -12.49
CA GLU A 215 4.75 24.74 -11.62
C GLU A 215 5.79 24.84 -10.47
N GLY A 216 7.04 24.52 -10.77
CA GLY A 216 8.14 24.54 -9.80
C GLY A 216 8.26 23.25 -8.97
N ILE A 217 7.44 22.23 -9.24
CA ILE A 217 7.53 20.93 -8.57
C ILE A 217 8.22 19.93 -9.50
N PRO A 218 9.42 19.42 -9.13
CA PRO A 218 10.18 18.51 -9.99
C PRO A 218 9.67 17.07 -9.90
N PHE A 219 9.38 16.47 -11.03
CA PHE A 219 9.07 15.04 -11.17
C PHE A 219 10.18 14.33 -11.95
N LYS A 220 10.41 13.08 -11.64
CA LYS A 220 11.54 12.31 -12.21
C LYS A 220 11.20 11.60 -13.53
N SER A 221 9.91 11.48 -13.82
CA SER A 221 9.39 10.87 -15.04
C SER A 221 7.90 11.19 -15.18
N SER A 222 7.35 11.01 -16.38
CA SER A 222 5.91 11.09 -16.62
C SER A 222 5.11 10.04 -15.82
N GLU A 223 5.68 8.86 -15.54
CA GLU A 223 5.04 7.88 -14.66
C GLU A 223 4.97 8.39 -13.21
N HIS A 224 6.01 9.07 -12.72
CA HIS A 224 6.00 9.66 -11.38
C HIS A 224 4.87 10.69 -11.24
N LEU A 225 4.73 11.58 -12.21
CA LEU A 225 3.66 12.58 -12.29
C LEU A 225 2.28 11.88 -12.37
N PHE A 226 2.12 10.91 -13.28
CA PHE A 226 0.88 10.16 -13.45
C PHE A 226 0.40 9.46 -12.17
N GLN A 227 1.32 8.83 -11.45
CA GLN A 227 0.97 8.14 -10.21
C GLN A 227 0.64 9.12 -9.07
N THR A 228 1.29 10.28 -9.03
CA THR A 228 0.98 11.34 -8.04
C THR A 228 -0.41 11.92 -8.28
N LEU A 229 -0.77 12.21 -9.53
CA LEU A 229 -2.08 12.78 -9.91
C LEU A 229 -3.27 11.81 -9.69
N LYS A 230 -2.99 10.57 -9.39
CA LYS A 230 -4.02 9.55 -9.09
C LYS A 230 -4.74 9.76 -7.76
N PHE A 231 -4.17 10.56 -6.86
CA PHE A 231 -4.66 10.75 -5.50
C PHE A 231 -5.20 12.17 -5.30
N THR A 232 -6.23 12.30 -4.47
CA THR A 232 -6.89 13.58 -4.19
C THR A 232 -6.41 14.24 -2.92
N THR A 233 -5.95 13.46 -1.94
CA THR A 233 -5.48 14.04 -0.68
C THR A 233 -4.01 14.43 -0.81
N PRO A 234 -3.61 15.62 -0.28
CA PRO A 234 -2.22 16.04 -0.28
C PRO A 234 -1.26 15.01 0.30
N GLU A 235 -1.66 14.33 1.39
CA GLU A 235 -0.86 13.33 2.08
C GLU A 235 -0.58 12.11 1.18
N SER A 236 -1.61 11.60 0.50
CA SER A 236 -1.46 10.45 -0.40
C SER A 236 -0.63 10.81 -1.65
N ALA A 237 -0.88 11.98 -2.23
CA ALA A 237 -0.11 12.50 -3.36
C ALA A 237 1.36 12.72 -2.97
N LEU A 238 1.61 13.38 -1.83
CA LEU A 238 2.96 13.66 -1.31
C LEU A 238 3.73 12.38 -1.00
N ALA A 239 3.06 11.36 -0.47
CA ALA A 239 3.70 10.09 -0.19
C ALA A 239 4.13 9.35 -1.46
N VAL A 240 3.33 9.39 -2.55
CA VAL A 240 3.74 8.87 -3.86
C VAL A 240 4.88 9.72 -4.44
N TYR A 241 4.77 11.04 -4.36
CA TYR A 241 5.79 11.97 -4.82
C TYR A 241 7.14 11.74 -4.13
N ASN A 242 7.14 11.58 -2.80
CA ASN A 242 8.36 11.36 -2.01
C ASN A 242 8.97 9.97 -2.17
N ASN A 243 8.18 8.98 -2.59
CA ASN A 243 8.71 7.63 -2.80
C ASN A 243 9.40 7.52 -4.17
N TYR A 244 10.67 7.75 -4.14
CA TYR A 244 11.51 7.93 -5.31
C TYR A 244 11.85 6.67 -6.09
N ILE A 245 11.89 5.52 -5.41
CA ILE A 245 12.47 4.28 -5.98
C ILE A 245 11.50 3.62 -6.97
N SER A 246 10.20 3.70 -6.72
CA SER A 246 9.19 3.08 -7.57
C SER A 246 7.80 3.71 -7.37
N PRO A 247 7.48 4.81 -8.05
CA PRO A 247 6.17 5.48 -7.93
C PRO A 247 5.01 4.51 -8.14
N LYS A 248 5.10 3.62 -9.14
CA LYS A 248 4.08 2.61 -9.44
C LYS A 248 3.84 1.65 -8.26
N MET A 249 4.90 1.19 -7.62
CA MET A 249 4.77 0.29 -6.46
C MET A 249 4.20 1.02 -5.25
N THR A 250 4.58 2.28 -5.05
CA THR A 250 4.08 3.11 -3.97
C THR A 250 2.61 3.45 -4.16
N ALA A 251 2.21 3.87 -5.34
CA ALA A 251 0.81 4.15 -5.65
C ALA A 251 -0.07 2.90 -5.43
N LYS A 252 0.41 1.74 -5.86
CA LYS A 252 -0.25 0.46 -5.64
C LYS A 252 -0.34 0.11 -4.16
N HIS A 253 0.72 0.41 -3.40
CA HIS A 253 0.76 0.24 -1.95
C HIS A 253 -0.26 1.16 -1.26
N TYR A 254 -0.34 2.43 -1.67
CA TYR A 254 -1.32 3.39 -1.17
C TYR A 254 -2.77 3.00 -1.45
N GLU A 255 -3.05 2.38 -2.58
CA GLU A 255 -4.38 1.81 -2.84
C GLU A 255 -4.75 0.73 -1.81
N TYR A 256 -3.78 -0.05 -1.34
CA TYR A 256 -3.97 -1.03 -0.26
C TYR A 256 -4.08 -0.39 1.13
N LEU A 257 -3.44 0.74 1.35
CA LEU A 257 -3.49 1.48 2.63
C LEU A 257 -4.78 2.31 2.79
N GLY A 258 -5.69 2.28 1.81
CA GLY A 258 -6.89 3.12 1.84
C GLY A 258 -6.64 4.56 1.39
N GLY A 259 -5.53 4.81 0.68
CA GLY A 259 -5.28 6.09 0.03
C GLY A 259 -6.43 6.47 -0.88
N HIS A 260 -6.86 7.74 -0.81
CA HIS A 260 -8.01 8.23 -1.55
C HIS A 260 -7.66 8.45 -3.02
N LYS A 261 -7.69 7.35 -3.79
CA LYS A 261 -7.71 7.44 -5.25
C LYS A 261 -8.88 8.33 -5.68
N ARG A 262 -8.65 9.20 -6.64
CA ARG A 262 -9.69 10.04 -7.25
C ARG A 262 -10.89 9.19 -7.66
N VAL A 263 -12.08 9.63 -7.31
CA VAL A 263 -13.35 8.91 -7.64
C VAL A 263 -13.61 8.93 -9.15
N ASP A 264 -13.12 9.94 -9.85
CA ASP A 264 -13.21 10.16 -11.29
C ASP A 264 -12.04 9.53 -12.07
N TRP A 265 -11.12 8.83 -11.40
CA TRP A 265 -9.89 8.30 -12.02
C TRP A 265 -10.13 7.49 -13.29
N GLU A 266 -11.15 6.64 -13.30
CA GLU A 266 -11.46 5.82 -14.46
C GLU A 266 -11.95 6.66 -15.66
N GLN A 267 -12.49 7.87 -15.39
CA GLN A 267 -12.98 8.79 -16.41
C GLN A 267 -11.88 9.67 -17.00
N ILE A 268 -10.84 9.98 -16.22
CA ILE A 268 -9.82 10.97 -16.62
C ILE A 268 -8.42 10.37 -16.85
N ARG A 269 -8.20 9.09 -16.51
CA ARG A 269 -6.85 8.49 -16.51
C ARG A 269 -6.11 8.59 -17.85
N VAL A 270 -6.83 8.50 -18.97
CA VAL A 270 -6.23 8.63 -20.29
C VAL A 270 -5.82 10.07 -20.56
N ASP A 271 -6.67 11.03 -20.19
CA ASP A 271 -6.37 12.46 -20.36
C ASP A 271 -5.21 12.88 -19.44
N VAL A 272 -5.15 12.33 -18.21
CA VAL A 272 -3.99 12.54 -17.31
C VAL A 272 -2.72 11.95 -17.94
N MET A 273 -2.78 10.78 -18.58
CA MET A 273 -1.59 10.22 -19.24
C MET A 273 -1.19 11.08 -20.46
N LYS A 274 -2.15 11.53 -21.26
CA LYS A 274 -1.89 12.49 -22.37
C LYS A 274 -1.19 13.73 -21.83
N PHE A 275 -1.70 14.32 -20.76
CA PHE A 275 -1.07 15.47 -20.11
C PHE A 275 0.38 15.15 -19.71
N CYS A 276 0.62 14.02 -19.04
CA CYS A 276 1.96 13.63 -18.62
C CYS A 276 2.92 13.41 -19.79
N LEU A 277 2.44 12.84 -20.89
CA LEU A 277 3.23 12.64 -22.11
C LEU A 277 3.48 13.96 -22.84
N GLN A 278 2.49 14.88 -22.85
CA GLN A 278 2.68 16.22 -23.39
C GLN A 278 3.76 16.99 -22.63
N GLN A 279 3.71 16.96 -21.29
CA GLN A 279 4.76 17.58 -20.47
C GLN A 279 6.14 16.98 -20.77
N LYS A 280 6.20 15.67 -21.00
CA LYS A 280 7.43 15.00 -21.41
C LYS A 280 7.91 15.46 -22.79
N TYR A 281 7.01 15.58 -23.75
CA TYR A 281 7.32 16.09 -25.09
C TYR A 281 7.87 17.51 -25.02
N ASP A 282 7.24 18.39 -24.25
CA ASP A 282 7.61 19.80 -24.14
C ASP A 282 8.96 20.00 -23.45
N GLN A 283 9.30 19.17 -22.48
CA GLN A 283 10.44 19.37 -21.59
C GLN A 283 11.63 18.43 -21.85
N CYS A 284 11.44 17.31 -22.56
CA CYS A 284 12.46 16.29 -22.81
C CYS A 284 12.86 16.24 -24.28
N LEU A 285 13.97 16.86 -24.61
CA LEU A 285 14.47 16.89 -25.99
C LEU A 285 14.71 15.48 -26.55
N GLU A 286 15.36 14.62 -25.78
CA GLU A 286 15.66 13.23 -26.17
C GLU A 286 14.39 12.43 -26.49
N PHE A 287 13.32 12.60 -25.69
CA PHE A 287 12.03 11.96 -25.98
C PHE A 287 11.42 12.48 -27.28
N ARG A 288 11.50 13.78 -27.52
CA ARG A 288 10.95 14.42 -28.73
C ARG A 288 11.70 13.96 -29.99
N GLU A 289 13.03 13.94 -29.94
CA GLU A 289 13.87 13.47 -31.04
C GLU A 289 13.60 11.99 -31.36
N GLU A 290 13.49 11.15 -30.31
CA GLU A 290 13.17 9.74 -30.50
C GLU A 290 11.77 9.54 -31.09
N LEU A 291 10.78 10.27 -30.58
CA LEU A 291 9.41 10.20 -31.11
C LEU A 291 9.37 10.60 -32.60
N GLU A 292 10.08 11.67 -32.98
CA GLU A 292 10.17 12.09 -34.37
C GLU A 292 10.89 11.05 -35.25
N SER A 293 11.91 10.37 -34.74
CA SER A 293 12.65 9.33 -35.45
C SER A 293 11.79 8.10 -35.75
N THR A 294 10.74 7.87 -34.98
CA THR A 294 9.82 6.74 -35.14
C THR A 294 8.65 7.04 -36.11
N LYS A 295 8.66 8.19 -36.79
CA LYS A 295 7.60 8.51 -37.76
C LYS A 295 7.51 7.43 -38.84
N GLY A 296 6.27 6.96 -39.09
CA GLY A 296 6.01 5.89 -40.06
C GLY A 296 6.04 4.47 -39.46
N TYR A 297 6.44 4.33 -38.20
CA TYR A 297 6.37 3.07 -37.44
C TYR A 297 5.24 3.10 -36.44
N ASN A 298 4.70 1.92 -36.12
CA ASN A 298 3.84 1.76 -34.96
C ASN A 298 4.69 1.73 -33.69
N ILE A 299 4.36 2.53 -32.71
CA ILE A 299 4.99 2.49 -31.40
C ILE A 299 4.19 1.53 -30.51
N VAL A 300 4.85 0.58 -29.85
CA VAL A 300 4.15 -0.40 -29.00
C VAL A 300 4.84 -0.57 -27.64
N GLU A 301 4.04 -0.60 -26.57
CA GLU A 301 4.48 -1.02 -25.23
C GLU A 301 4.41 -2.56 -25.13
N LEU A 302 5.56 -3.23 -25.24
CA LEU A 302 5.61 -4.67 -25.19
C LEU A 302 5.49 -5.17 -23.74
N GLN A 303 4.62 -6.13 -23.50
CA GLN A 303 4.33 -6.68 -22.16
C GLN A 303 4.68 -8.17 -22.04
N ASP A 304 5.56 -8.67 -22.87
CA ASP A 304 6.03 -10.06 -22.77
C ASP A 304 6.83 -10.27 -21.48
N SER A 305 6.62 -11.41 -20.86
CA SER A 305 7.43 -11.84 -19.73
C SER A 305 7.81 -13.31 -19.84
N LYS A 306 8.95 -13.70 -19.27
CA LYS A 306 9.42 -15.10 -19.23
C LYS A 306 8.43 -16.06 -18.53
N ARG A 307 7.40 -15.54 -17.84
CA ARG A 307 6.39 -16.30 -17.11
C ARG A 307 5.04 -16.35 -17.82
N ASP A 308 4.93 -15.66 -18.93
CA ASP A 308 3.68 -15.61 -19.68
C ASP A 308 3.43 -16.94 -20.37
N LYS A 309 2.22 -17.43 -20.22
CA LYS A 309 1.72 -18.51 -21.07
C LYS A 309 1.37 -17.90 -22.42
N GLU A 310 1.51 -18.68 -23.47
CA GLU A 310 1.19 -18.30 -24.86
C GLU A 310 -0.23 -17.72 -25.03
N THR A 311 -1.12 -18.04 -24.09
CA THR A 311 -2.51 -17.57 -24.02
C THR A 311 -2.70 -16.29 -23.21
N SER A 312 -1.64 -15.69 -22.64
CA SER A 312 -1.79 -14.48 -21.82
C SER A 312 -2.11 -13.26 -22.69
N ARG A 313 -3.18 -12.53 -22.33
CA ARG A 313 -3.59 -11.31 -23.02
C ARG A 313 -2.82 -10.11 -22.49
N ALA A 314 -2.50 -9.14 -23.34
CA ALA A 314 -1.98 -7.85 -22.94
C ALA A 314 -2.99 -7.11 -22.05
N ASN A 315 -2.51 -6.28 -21.14
CA ASN A 315 -3.39 -5.31 -20.47
C ASN A 315 -3.69 -4.12 -21.42
N ALA A 316 -4.59 -3.25 -21.03
CA ALA A 316 -5.03 -2.14 -21.89
C ALA A 316 -3.93 -1.20 -22.37
N TRP A 317 -2.78 -1.12 -21.68
CA TRP A 317 -1.71 -0.19 -22.02
C TRP A 317 -0.76 -0.68 -23.10
N GLY A 318 -0.65 -1.99 -23.34
CA GLY A 318 0.35 -2.52 -24.24
C GLY A 318 -0.11 -3.68 -25.10
N VAL A 319 0.88 -4.42 -25.61
CA VAL A 319 0.72 -5.54 -26.54
C VAL A 319 1.49 -6.78 -26.10
N LYS A 320 1.20 -7.92 -26.71
CA LYS A 320 1.95 -9.18 -26.63
C LYS A 320 2.43 -9.60 -28.02
N THR A 321 3.56 -10.28 -28.07
CA THR A 321 4.03 -10.92 -29.30
C THR A 321 3.16 -12.12 -29.65
N LYS A 322 2.69 -12.20 -30.90
CA LYS A 322 1.96 -13.34 -31.44
C LYS A 322 2.38 -13.58 -32.89
N GLY A 323 3.21 -14.58 -33.10
CA GLY A 323 3.82 -14.86 -34.40
C GLY A 323 4.61 -13.64 -34.92
N GLU A 324 4.27 -13.16 -36.10
CA GLU A 324 4.91 -12.01 -36.74
C GLU A 324 4.28 -10.65 -36.36
N ASN A 325 3.39 -10.63 -35.38
CA ASN A 325 2.67 -9.44 -34.96
C ASN A 325 2.81 -9.18 -33.47
N TYR A 326 2.58 -7.92 -33.10
CA TYR A 326 2.20 -7.52 -31.76
C TYR A 326 0.68 -7.36 -31.70
N GLU A 327 0.02 -7.91 -30.69
CA GLU A 327 -1.43 -7.85 -30.52
C GLU A 327 -1.83 -7.31 -29.15
N GLY A 328 -2.78 -6.41 -29.11
CA GLY A 328 -3.34 -5.84 -27.88
C GLY A 328 -3.90 -4.44 -28.07
N PRO A 329 -4.47 -3.84 -27.01
CA PRO A 329 -5.06 -2.50 -27.09
C PRO A 329 -4.03 -1.40 -27.32
N ASN A 330 -2.81 -1.56 -26.81
CA ASN A 330 -1.67 -0.65 -27.00
C ASN A 330 -1.99 0.83 -26.69
N LEU A 331 -2.72 1.10 -25.63
CA LEU A 331 -3.10 2.47 -25.30
C LEU A 331 -1.89 3.40 -25.20
N MET A 332 -0.77 2.92 -24.59
CA MET A 332 0.43 3.73 -24.42
C MET A 332 1.06 4.14 -25.77
N GLY A 333 1.15 3.23 -26.73
CA GLY A 333 1.72 3.54 -28.05
C GLY A 333 0.79 4.33 -28.96
N ARG A 334 -0.50 4.45 -28.60
CA ARG A 334 -1.53 5.20 -29.34
C ARG A 334 -1.75 6.62 -28.82
N LEU A 335 -1.26 6.95 -27.65
CA LEU A 335 -1.29 8.30 -27.06
C LEU A 335 -0.14 9.16 -27.53
#